data_a63b45540ed5bcfae113630f1c118c5f
#
_entry.id   a63b45540ed5bcfae113630f1c118c5f
#
_cell.length_a   1.000
_cell.length_b   1.000
_cell.length_c   1.000
_cell.angle_alpha   90.00
_cell.angle_beta   90.00
_cell.angle_gamma   90.00
#
_symmetry.space_group_name_H-M   'P 1'
#
loop_
_entity.id
_entity.type
_entity.pdbx_description
1 polymer ?
#
loop_
_entity_poly.entity_id
_entity_poly.type
_entity_poly.pdbx_seq_one_letter_code
_entity_poly.pdbx_strand_id
1 'polypeptide(L)'
;MTSEDIINNCNSKMKKAFNVFIHELGSLRTGRANASMLDIIKVDVYGQKMSINQLATISTPEPRLITVQVWDQNNVSLIDAAIQKSNLGINPQIDGQLMRIPVPSLNEERRVELKKIIGSLAEKAKVSIRNIRREANDNFKKDLKDKKLGEDEYKNYEKKIQNLTDEQISELEKKIKEKEKEIMTI
;
A
#
# COMPACT_ATOMS: atom_id res chain seq x y z
N MET A 1 24.91 -0.45 -18.80
CA MET A 1 24.00 -1.19 -17.90
C MET A 1 24.05 -2.63 -18.38
N THR A 2 24.36 -3.59 -17.53
CA THR A 2 24.39 -5.00 -17.94
C THR A 2 22.95 -5.54 -18.06
N SER A 3 22.76 -6.66 -18.77
CA SER A 3 21.42 -7.29 -18.87
C SER A 3 20.88 -7.71 -17.49
N GLU A 4 21.75 -8.12 -16.58
CA GLU A 4 21.38 -8.41 -15.20
C GLU A 4 20.95 -7.16 -14.43
N ASP A 5 21.60 -6.02 -14.67
CA ASP A 5 21.18 -4.74 -14.06
C ASP A 5 19.77 -4.36 -14.48
N ILE A 6 19.41 -4.59 -15.74
CA ILE A 6 18.06 -4.32 -16.27
C ILE A 6 17.03 -5.19 -15.56
N ILE A 7 17.29 -6.49 -15.36
CA ILE A 7 16.40 -7.41 -14.65
C ILE A 7 16.27 -7.02 -13.19
N ASN A 8 17.38 -6.75 -12.51
CA ASN A 8 17.39 -6.36 -11.09
C ASN A 8 16.64 -5.04 -10.87
N ASN A 9 16.84 -4.06 -11.75
CA ASN A 9 16.13 -2.79 -11.71
C ASN A 9 14.63 -2.98 -11.96
N CYS A 10 14.25 -3.80 -12.94
CA CYS A 10 12.86 -4.16 -13.22
C CYS A 10 12.20 -4.80 -11.99
N ASN A 11 12.83 -5.81 -11.39
CA ASN A 11 12.33 -6.48 -10.19
C ASN A 11 12.19 -5.51 -9.01
N SER A 12 13.19 -4.65 -8.79
CA SER A 12 13.14 -3.63 -7.73
C SER A 12 11.98 -2.64 -7.94
N LYS A 13 11.79 -2.15 -9.17
CA LYS A 13 10.70 -1.24 -9.53
C LYS A 13 9.32 -1.91 -9.34
N MET A 14 9.18 -3.19 -9.76
CA MET A 14 7.93 -3.95 -9.59
C MET A 14 7.61 -4.16 -8.11
N LYS A 15 8.59 -4.52 -7.29
CA LYS A 15 8.42 -4.64 -5.83
C LYS A 15 8.02 -3.31 -5.18
N LYS A 16 8.60 -2.20 -5.61
CA LYS A 16 8.20 -0.86 -5.13
C LYS A 16 6.74 -0.55 -5.50
N ALA A 17 6.34 -0.82 -6.74
CA ALA A 17 4.95 -0.63 -7.17
C ALA A 17 3.97 -1.51 -6.39
N PHE A 18 4.34 -2.75 -6.11
CA PHE A 18 3.58 -3.66 -5.27
C PHE A 18 3.46 -3.14 -3.83
N ASN A 19 4.55 -2.69 -3.22
CA ASN A 19 4.55 -2.16 -1.86
C ASN A 19 3.69 -0.90 -1.73
N VAL A 20 3.71 -0.02 -2.73
CA VAL A 20 2.81 1.15 -2.77
C VAL A 20 1.35 0.70 -2.79
N PHE A 21 1.01 -0.29 -3.61
CA PHE A 21 -0.33 -0.86 -3.66
C PHE A 21 -0.75 -1.47 -2.31
N ILE A 22 0.12 -2.25 -1.67
CA ILE A 22 -0.16 -2.85 -0.35
C ILE A 22 -0.40 -1.76 0.70
N HIS A 23 0.40 -0.69 0.67
CA HIS A 23 0.23 0.46 1.58
C HIS A 23 -1.13 1.16 1.35
N GLU A 24 -1.46 1.48 0.11
CA GLU A 24 -2.76 2.09 -0.25
C GLU A 24 -3.93 1.17 0.13
N LEU A 25 -3.80 -0.14 -0.08
CA LEU A 25 -4.82 -1.13 0.28
C LEU A 25 -5.00 -1.24 1.81
N GLY A 26 -3.91 -1.21 2.57
CA GLY A 26 -3.91 -1.25 4.03
C GLY A 26 -4.54 -0.01 4.67
N SER A 27 -4.45 1.15 4.01
CA SER A 27 -5.03 2.41 4.49
C SER A 27 -6.56 2.49 4.34
N LEU A 28 -7.18 1.57 3.60
CA LEU A 28 -8.64 1.55 3.44
C LEU A 28 -9.33 1.06 4.72
N ARG A 29 -10.35 1.80 5.16
CA ARG A 29 -11.20 1.38 6.26
C ARG A 29 -12.16 0.28 5.82
N THR A 30 -11.92 -0.94 6.26
CA THR A 30 -12.69 -2.14 5.88
C THR A 30 -13.58 -2.68 7.00
N GLY A 31 -13.87 -1.88 8.02
CA GLY A 31 -14.62 -2.32 9.20
C GLY A 31 -13.80 -3.16 10.20
N ARG A 32 -12.58 -3.53 9.84
CA ARG A 32 -11.60 -4.18 10.72
C ARG A 32 -10.50 -3.21 11.08
N ALA A 33 -10.12 -3.20 12.35
CA ALA A 33 -9.03 -2.38 12.84
C ALA A 33 -7.69 -2.82 12.24
N ASN A 34 -6.97 -1.86 11.65
CA ASN A 34 -5.63 -2.06 11.13
C ASN A 34 -4.78 -0.83 11.42
N ALA A 35 -3.60 -1.03 11.99
CA ALA A 35 -2.67 0.05 12.29
C ALA A 35 -2.31 0.88 11.05
N SER A 36 -2.24 0.26 9.87
CA SER A 36 -1.97 0.94 8.59
C SER A 36 -3.02 1.98 8.19
N MET A 37 -4.22 1.95 8.79
CA MET A 37 -5.24 2.99 8.55
C MET A 37 -4.78 4.38 9.01
N LEU A 38 -3.88 4.43 9.99
CA LEU A 38 -3.35 5.67 10.55
C LEU A 38 -2.09 6.18 9.83
N ASP A 39 -1.48 5.37 8.97
CA ASP A 39 -0.23 5.72 8.26
C ASP A 39 -0.39 6.90 7.29
N ILE A 40 -1.58 7.10 6.76
CA ILE A 40 -1.90 8.21 5.85
C ILE A 40 -2.04 9.55 6.58
N ILE A 41 -2.24 9.51 7.90
CA ILE A 41 -2.46 10.70 8.71
C ILE A 41 -1.11 11.32 9.07
N LYS A 42 -0.94 12.58 8.72
CA LYS A 42 0.22 13.38 9.10
C LYS A 42 -0.18 14.39 10.16
N VAL A 43 0.58 14.38 11.25
CA VAL A 43 0.42 15.29 12.38
C VAL A 43 1.47 16.38 12.27
N ASP A 44 1.06 17.63 12.39
CA ASP A 44 1.99 18.75 12.45
C ASP A 44 2.47 18.94 13.90
N VAL A 45 3.75 18.63 14.11
CA VAL A 45 4.40 18.76 15.42
C VAL A 45 5.58 19.71 15.27
N TYR A 46 5.51 20.85 15.90
CA TYR A 46 6.54 21.88 15.85
C TYR A 46 6.93 22.30 14.41
N GLY A 47 5.93 22.38 13.50
CA GLY A 47 6.15 22.75 12.10
C GLY A 47 6.66 21.61 11.20
N GLN A 48 6.79 20.41 11.73
CA GLN A 48 7.16 19.22 10.96
C GLN A 48 5.99 18.24 10.85
N LYS A 49 5.75 17.73 9.64
CA LYS A 49 4.74 16.69 9.42
C LYS A 49 5.31 15.31 9.77
N MET A 50 4.81 14.72 10.83
CA MET A 50 5.22 13.41 11.34
C MET A 50 4.08 12.39 11.21
N SER A 51 4.42 11.13 11.02
CA SER A 51 3.45 10.04 11.07
C SER A 51 3.09 9.70 12.51
N ILE A 52 1.89 9.20 12.76
CA ILE A 52 1.46 8.84 14.13
C ILE A 52 2.37 7.78 14.76
N ASN A 53 2.88 6.84 13.97
CA ASN A 53 3.81 5.81 14.44
C ASN A 53 5.18 6.34 14.91
N GLN A 54 5.51 7.60 14.60
CA GLN A 54 6.70 8.30 15.10
C GLN A 54 6.44 9.04 16.40
N LEU A 55 5.18 9.15 16.83
CA LEU A 55 4.73 9.90 18.02
C LEU A 55 4.09 8.99 19.07
N ALA A 56 3.70 7.78 18.68
CA ALA A 56 2.93 6.89 19.52
C ALA A 56 3.14 5.41 19.13
N THR A 57 2.81 4.53 20.05
CA THR A 57 2.71 3.09 19.78
C THR A 57 1.28 2.75 19.40
N ILE A 58 1.09 2.13 18.23
CA ILE A 58 -0.23 1.74 17.70
C ILE A 58 -0.40 0.24 17.89
N SER A 59 -1.54 -0.18 18.43
CA SER A 59 -1.91 -1.59 18.54
C SER A 59 -3.40 -1.80 18.22
N THR A 60 -3.76 -3.03 17.90
CA THR A 60 -5.13 -3.45 17.59
C THR A 60 -5.52 -4.61 18.50
N PRO A 61 -5.88 -4.34 19.78
CA PRO A 61 -6.19 -5.39 20.75
C PRO A 61 -7.46 -6.17 20.40
N GLU A 62 -8.36 -5.55 19.64
CA GLU A 62 -9.63 -6.13 19.21
C GLU A 62 -9.85 -5.91 17.71
N PRO A 63 -10.68 -6.74 17.05
CA PRO A 63 -10.91 -6.64 15.60
C PRO A 63 -11.46 -5.29 15.11
N ARG A 64 -12.05 -4.50 16.03
CA ARG A 64 -12.67 -3.21 15.72
C ARG A 64 -12.21 -2.08 16.65
N LEU A 65 -11.04 -2.25 17.26
CA LEU A 65 -10.47 -1.25 18.16
C LEU A 65 -9.00 -1.01 17.83
N ILE A 66 -8.64 0.24 17.58
CA ILE A 66 -7.25 0.67 17.50
C ILE A 66 -6.93 1.42 18.78
N THR A 67 -5.80 1.13 19.40
CA THR A 67 -5.27 1.87 20.53
C THR A 67 -4.00 2.59 20.13
N VAL A 68 -3.88 3.84 20.50
CA VAL A 68 -2.72 4.70 20.26
C VAL A 68 -2.20 5.19 21.59
N GLN A 69 -1.05 4.66 22.02
CA GLN A 69 -0.35 5.12 23.21
C GLN A 69 0.62 6.21 22.83
N VAL A 70 0.25 7.45 23.10
CA VAL A 70 1.06 8.62 22.78
C VAL A 70 2.22 8.76 23.77
N TRP A 71 3.42 8.98 23.29
CA TRP A 71 4.61 9.07 24.14
C TRP A 71 4.72 10.41 24.88
N ASP A 72 4.27 11.51 24.23
CA ASP A 72 4.26 12.85 24.81
C ASP A 72 2.82 13.36 24.93
N GLN A 73 2.38 13.68 26.15
CA GLN A 73 1.03 14.16 26.44
C GLN A 73 0.67 15.43 25.62
N ASN A 74 1.65 16.26 25.30
CA ASN A 74 1.43 17.48 24.53
C ASN A 74 1.00 17.17 23.08
N ASN A 75 1.32 16.01 22.55
CA ASN A 75 0.97 15.59 21.20
C ASN A 75 -0.43 14.96 21.09
N VAL A 76 -1.07 14.62 22.19
CA VAL A 76 -2.40 13.96 22.20
C VAL A 76 -3.43 14.79 21.46
N SER A 77 -3.53 16.08 21.76
CA SER A 77 -4.49 16.99 21.12
C SER A 77 -4.19 17.19 19.62
N LEU A 78 -2.92 17.19 19.25
CA LEU A 78 -2.50 17.33 17.85
C LEU A 78 -2.85 16.08 17.03
N ILE A 79 -2.64 14.90 17.60
CA ILE A 79 -3.00 13.63 16.99
C ILE A 79 -4.51 13.50 16.87
N ASP A 80 -5.26 13.85 17.92
CA ASP A 80 -6.73 13.85 17.89
C ASP A 80 -7.27 14.75 16.77
N ALA A 81 -6.80 15.99 16.69
CA ALA A 81 -7.21 16.93 15.65
C ALA A 81 -6.87 16.41 14.23
N ALA A 82 -5.73 15.77 14.06
CA ALA A 82 -5.33 15.18 12.78
C ALA A 82 -6.22 14.01 12.38
N ILE A 83 -6.59 13.15 13.33
CA ILE A 83 -7.50 12.02 13.09
C ILE A 83 -8.90 12.52 12.74
N GLN A 84 -9.43 13.50 13.45
CA GLN A 84 -10.75 14.08 13.20
C GLN A 84 -10.84 14.76 11.84
N LYS A 85 -9.76 15.40 11.39
CA LYS A 85 -9.67 16.01 10.04
C LYS A 85 -9.52 14.99 8.92
N SER A 86 -9.16 13.74 9.25
CA SER A 86 -9.05 12.69 8.25
C SER A 86 -10.43 12.23 7.76
N ASN A 87 -10.49 11.79 6.50
CA ASN A 87 -11.72 11.27 5.90
C ASN A 87 -12.05 9.82 6.34
N LEU A 88 -11.42 9.32 7.39
CA LEU A 88 -11.62 7.94 7.86
C LEU A 88 -12.95 7.74 8.60
N GLY A 89 -13.59 8.81 9.07
CA GLY A 89 -14.86 8.73 9.81
C GLY A 89 -14.72 7.98 11.14
N ILE A 90 -13.58 8.12 11.81
CA ILE A 90 -13.27 7.53 13.11
C ILE A 90 -13.12 8.63 14.16
N ASN A 91 -13.62 8.37 15.36
CA ASN A 91 -13.57 9.33 16.48
C ASN A 91 -12.78 8.74 17.63
N PRO A 92 -11.60 9.31 17.97
CA PRO A 92 -10.83 8.87 19.12
C PRO A 92 -11.53 9.17 20.45
N GLN A 93 -11.38 8.27 21.40
CA GLN A 93 -11.71 8.48 22.80
C GLN A 93 -10.40 8.61 23.59
N ILE A 94 -10.20 9.77 24.22
CA ILE A 94 -8.95 10.09 24.91
C ILE A 94 -9.06 9.73 26.38
N ASP A 95 -8.09 8.95 26.85
CA ASP A 95 -7.91 8.59 28.26
C ASP A 95 -6.45 8.85 28.66
N GLY A 96 -6.15 10.06 29.08
CA GLY A 96 -4.79 10.52 29.32
C GLY A 96 -3.93 10.52 28.07
N GLN A 97 -2.91 9.66 28.02
CA GLN A 97 -2.04 9.45 26.84
C GLN A 97 -2.49 8.28 25.95
N LEU A 98 -3.53 7.55 26.38
CA LEU A 98 -4.11 6.46 25.62
C LEU A 98 -5.30 6.97 24.81
N MET A 99 -5.28 6.76 23.51
CA MET A 99 -6.40 7.04 22.63
C MET A 99 -7.00 5.72 22.16
N ARG A 100 -8.31 5.56 22.36
CA ARG A 100 -9.08 4.40 21.88
C ARG A 100 -9.89 4.83 20.67
N ILE A 101 -9.67 4.15 19.57
CA ILE A 101 -10.32 4.49 18.29
C ILE A 101 -11.19 3.29 17.87
N PRO A 102 -12.50 3.35 18.14
CA PRO A 102 -13.41 2.31 17.67
C PRO A 102 -13.58 2.46 16.14
N VAL A 103 -13.50 1.33 15.43
CA VAL A 103 -13.72 1.26 13.99
C VAL A 103 -15.16 0.82 13.74
N PRO A 104 -16.04 1.68 13.14
CA PRO A 104 -17.41 1.33 12.86
C PRO A 104 -17.51 0.19 11.84
N SER A 105 -18.58 -0.64 11.94
CA SER A 105 -18.88 -1.63 10.91
C SER A 105 -19.23 -0.98 9.57
N LEU A 106 -19.04 -1.74 8.50
CA LEU A 106 -19.42 -1.32 7.16
C LEU A 106 -20.92 -1.55 6.93
N ASN A 107 -21.59 -0.59 6.31
CA ASN A 107 -22.89 -0.80 5.67
C ASN A 107 -22.71 -1.33 4.25
N GLU A 108 -23.81 -1.78 3.62
CA GLU A 108 -23.77 -2.37 2.27
C GLU A 108 -23.28 -1.37 1.21
N GLU A 109 -23.71 -0.11 1.28
CA GLU A 109 -23.28 0.94 0.36
C GLU A 109 -21.76 1.15 0.43
N ARG A 110 -21.22 1.20 1.63
CA ARG A 110 -19.76 1.37 1.82
C ARG A 110 -18.97 0.16 1.33
N ARG A 111 -19.50 -1.05 1.46
CA ARG A 111 -18.89 -2.26 0.89
C ARG A 111 -18.78 -2.19 -0.62
N VAL A 112 -19.84 -1.78 -1.29
CA VAL A 112 -19.85 -1.59 -2.74
C VAL A 112 -18.86 -0.53 -3.19
N GLU A 113 -18.82 0.59 -2.48
CA GLU A 113 -17.85 1.67 -2.74
C GLU A 113 -16.41 1.20 -2.58
N LEU A 114 -16.11 0.48 -1.51
CA LEU A 114 -14.77 -0.08 -1.25
C LEU A 114 -14.34 -1.07 -2.33
N LYS A 115 -15.23 -1.91 -2.83
CA LYS A 115 -14.92 -2.80 -3.96
C LYS A 115 -14.50 -2.02 -5.20
N LYS A 116 -15.17 -0.90 -5.50
CA LYS A 116 -14.80 -0.03 -6.63
C LYS A 116 -13.42 0.60 -6.40
N ILE A 117 -13.15 1.07 -5.19
CA ILE A 117 -11.84 1.66 -4.83
C ILE A 117 -10.73 0.61 -4.96
N ILE A 118 -10.93 -0.59 -4.44
CA ILE A 118 -9.95 -1.69 -4.56
C ILE A 118 -9.72 -2.03 -6.03
N GLY A 119 -10.76 -2.13 -6.85
CA GLY A 119 -10.64 -2.37 -8.29
C GLY A 119 -9.81 -1.29 -9.00
N SER A 120 -10.03 -0.02 -8.65
CA SER A 120 -9.27 1.11 -9.19
C SER A 120 -7.79 1.07 -8.78
N LEU A 121 -7.51 0.81 -7.50
CA LEU A 121 -6.13 0.68 -6.99
C LEU A 121 -5.40 -0.51 -7.65
N ALA A 122 -6.11 -1.63 -7.81
CA ALA A 122 -5.58 -2.82 -8.46
C ALA A 122 -5.22 -2.56 -9.93
N GLU A 123 -6.08 -1.89 -10.68
CA GLU A 123 -5.80 -1.57 -12.09
C GLU A 123 -4.62 -0.59 -12.20
N LYS A 124 -4.57 0.43 -11.36
CA LYS A 124 -3.43 1.36 -11.29
C LYS A 124 -2.11 0.62 -11.04
N ALA A 125 -2.09 -0.34 -10.11
CA ALA A 125 -0.91 -1.14 -9.83
C ALA A 125 -0.53 -2.06 -11.00
N LYS A 126 -1.50 -2.72 -11.64
CA LYS A 126 -1.29 -3.55 -12.82
C LYS A 126 -0.72 -2.75 -13.99
N VAL A 127 -1.24 -1.55 -14.23
CA VAL A 127 -0.73 -0.63 -15.27
C VAL A 127 0.72 -0.25 -14.97
N SER A 128 1.04 0.07 -13.72
CA SER A 128 2.42 0.38 -13.31
C SER A 128 3.38 -0.80 -13.57
N ILE A 129 3.00 -2.02 -13.18
CA ILE A 129 3.80 -3.23 -13.43
C ILE A 129 3.99 -3.47 -14.93
N ARG A 130 2.93 -3.32 -15.74
CA ARG A 130 3.02 -3.47 -17.20
C ARG A 130 3.95 -2.42 -17.85
N ASN A 131 3.94 -1.19 -17.36
CA ASN A 131 4.82 -0.14 -17.83
C ASN A 131 6.29 -0.43 -17.49
N ILE A 132 6.57 -0.93 -16.30
CA ILE A 132 7.90 -1.35 -15.87
C ILE A 132 8.41 -2.49 -16.78
N ARG A 133 7.54 -3.47 -17.10
CA ARG A 133 7.86 -4.54 -18.06
C ARG A 133 8.21 -3.98 -19.44
N ARG A 134 7.40 -3.05 -19.95
CA ARG A 134 7.66 -2.42 -21.26
C ARG A 134 9.00 -1.70 -21.28
N GLU A 135 9.29 -0.91 -20.26
CA GLU A 135 10.58 -0.20 -20.12
C GLU A 135 11.77 -1.18 -20.15
N ALA A 136 11.68 -2.31 -19.44
CA ALA A 136 12.72 -3.32 -19.45
C ALA A 136 12.89 -3.96 -20.83
N ASN A 137 11.79 -4.32 -21.49
CA ASN A 137 11.82 -4.90 -22.83
C ASN A 137 12.35 -3.93 -23.87
N ASP A 138 12.05 -2.64 -23.76
CA ASP A 138 12.56 -1.61 -24.67
C ASP A 138 14.08 -1.44 -24.50
N ASN A 139 14.60 -1.54 -23.28
CA ASN A 139 16.05 -1.56 -23.03
C ASN A 139 16.73 -2.77 -23.69
N PHE A 140 16.14 -3.98 -23.57
CA PHE A 140 16.68 -5.17 -24.24
C PHE A 140 16.60 -5.08 -25.77
N LYS A 141 15.52 -4.53 -26.32
CA LYS A 141 15.40 -4.29 -27.77
C LYS A 141 16.47 -3.33 -28.28
N LYS A 142 16.79 -2.30 -27.49
CA LYS A 142 17.86 -1.37 -27.80
C LYS A 142 19.22 -2.08 -27.82
N ASP A 143 19.50 -2.89 -26.79
CA ASP A 143 20.77 -3.63 -26.70
C ASP A 143 20.90 -4.66 -27.81
N LEU A 144 19.81 -5.32 -28.24
CA LEU A 144 19.77 -6.19 -29.40
C LEU A 144 20.08 -5.41 -30.70
N LYS A 145 19.46 -4.25 -30.89
CA LYS A 145 19.69 -3.39 -32.05
C LYS A 145 21.13 -2.87 -32.12
N ASP A 146 21.71 -2.55 -30.97
CA ASP A 146 23.11 -2.11 -30.83
C ASP A 146 24.10 -3.30 -30.90
N LYS A 147 23.63 -4.52 -31.19
CA LYS A 147 24.42 -5.75 -31.26
C LYS A 147 25.19 -6.08 -29.94
N LYS A 148 24.73 -5.61 -28.84
CA LYS A 148 25.25 -5.93 -27.49
C LYS A 148 24.68 -7.21 -26.91
N LEU A 149 23.57 -7.69 -27.50
CA LEU A 149 22.81 -8.86 -27.08
C LEU A 149 22.49 -9.72 -28.31
N GLY A 150 22.58 -11.05 -28.18
CA GLY A 150 22.16 -12.00 -29.22
C GLY A 150 20.64 -12.21 -29.20
N GLU A 151 20.06 -12.68 -30.33
CA GLU A 151 18.62 -12.94 -30.43
C GLU A 151 18.11 -13.97 -29.42
N ASP A 152 18.88 -15.02 -29.17
CA ASP A 152 18.50 -16.08 -28.22
C ASP A 152 18.57 -15.59 -26.77
N GLU A 153 19.56 -14.74 -26.46
CA GLU A 153 19.67 -14.09 -25.16
C GLU A 153 18.51 -13.12 -24.94
N TYR A 154 18.15 -12.33 -25.96
CA TYR A 154 17.00 -11.43 -25.91
C TYR A 154 15.71 -12.19 -25.57
N LYS A 155 15.43 -13.30 -26.26
CA LYS A 155 14.25 -14.14 -25.98
C LYS A 155 14.24 -14.68 -24.55
N ASN A 156 15.42 -15.10 -24.05
CA ASN A 156 15.55 -15.57 -22.68
C ASN A 156 15.28 -14.48 -21.64
N TYR A 157 15.78 -13.27 -21.87
CA TYR A 157 15.52 -12.14 -20.96
C TYR A 157 14.08 -11.67 -21.04
N GLU A 158 13.48 -11.61 -22.23
CA GLU A 158 12.05 -11.31 -22.38
C GLU A 158 11.18 -12.29 -21.60
N LYS A 159 11.49 -13.59 -21.66
CA LYS A 159 10.80 -14.62 -20.89
C LYS A 159 10.99 -14.44 -19.37
N LYS A 160 12.20 -14.10 -18.91
CA LYS A 160 12.46 -13.83 -17.48
C LYS A 160 11.64 -12.63 -16.99
N ILE A 161 11.60 -11.54 -17.75
CA ILE A 161 10.78 -10.37 -17.41
C ILE A 161 9.29 -10.68 -17.40
N GLN A 162 8.82 -11.52 -18.34
CA GLN A 162 7.42 -11.96 -18.35
C GLN A 162 7.09 -12.79 -17.12
N ASN A 163 7.94 -13.74 -16.72
CA ASN A 163 7.74 -14.53 -15.52
C ASN A 163 7.68 -13.65 -14.26
N LEU A 164 8.60 -12.68 -14.11
CA LEU A 164 8.58 -11.72 -13.00
C LEU A 164 7.27 -10.91 -12.97
N THR A 165 6.78 -10.51 -14.13
CA THR A 165 5.52 -9.78 -14.28
C THR A 165 4.34 -10.64 -13.82
N ASP A 166 4.28 -11.89 -14.25
CA ASP A 166 3.20 -12.81 -13.93
C ASP A 166 3.18 -13.15 -12.43
N GLU A 167 4.34 -13.34 -11.82
CA GLU A 167 4.48 -13.53 -10.37
C GLU A 167 3.94 -12.32 -9.59
N GLN A 168 4.34 -11.11 -9.96
CA GLN A 168 3.89 -9.89 -9.28
C GLN A 168 2.38 -9.65 -9.44
N ILE A 169 1.82 -9.91 -10.62
CA ILE A 169 0.38 -9.80 -10.85
C ILE A 169 -0.38 -10.86 -10.06
N SER A 170 0.12 -12.09 -9.99
CA SER A 170 -0.49 -13.17 -9.20
C SER A 170 -0.53 -12.82 -7.72
N GLU A 171 0.57 -12.31 -7.16
CA GLU A 171 0.61 -11.87 -5.77
C GLU A 171 -0.35 -10.69 -5.50
N LEU A 172 -0.43 -9.76 -6.43
CA LEU A 172 -1.36 -8.63 -6.36
C LEU A 172 -2.82 -9.13 -6.34
N GLU A 173 -3.18 -10.09 -7.19
CA GLU A 173 -4.52 -10.67 -7.24
C GLU A 173 -4.88 -11.44 -5.96
N LYS A 174 -3.92 -12.14 -5.35
CA LYS A 174 -4.13 -12.77 -4.04
C LYS A 174 -4.48 -11.72 -2.98
N LYS A 175 -3.74 -10.61 -2.92
CA LYS A 175 -4.00 -9.53 -1.96
C LYS A 175 -5.35 -8.84 -2.18
N ILE A 176 -5.77 -8.69 -3.42
CA ILE A 176 -7.11 -8.18 -3.76
C ILE A 176 -8.19 -9.11 -3.21
N LYS A 177 -8.09 -10.42 -3.48
CA LYS A 177 -9.06 -11.41 -3.00
C LYS A 177 -9.12 -11.48 -1.46
N GLU A 178 -7.97 -11.43 -0.79
CA GLU A 178 -7.89 -11.38 0.67
C GLU A 178 -8.65 -10.15 1.21
N LYS A 179 -8.42 -8.98 0.61
CA LYS A 179 -9.06 -7.73 1.02
C LYS A 179 -10.57 -7.71 0.73
N GLU A 180 -10.98 -8.20 -0.42
CA GLU A 180 -12.40 -8.34 -0.76
C GLU A 180 -13.12 -9.29 0.21
N LYS A 181 -12.49 -10.41 0.58
CA LYS A 181 -13.01 -11.33 1.58
C LYS A 181 -13.14 -10.66 2.95
N GLU A 182 -12.14 -9.87 3.36
CA GLU A 182 -12.17 -9.09 4.61
C GLU A 182 -13.39 -8.15 4.66
N ILE A 183 -13.70 -7.47 3.55
CA ILE A 183 -14.85 -6.57 3.45
C ILE A 183 -16.18 -7.32 3.53
N MET A 184 -16.25 -8.54 3.02
CA MET A 184 -17.49 -9.33 2.97
C MET A 184 -17.78 -10.10 4.26
N THR A 185 -16.78 -10.32 5.12
CA THR A 185 -16.89 -11.25 6.26
C THR A 185 -17.30 -10.56 7.58
N ILE A 186 -17.53 -9.24 7.58
CA ILE A 186 -17.83 -8.44 8.78
C ILE A 186 -19.29 -8.01 8.80
#